data_6fc9bcc325921bcc82c5910e96d648e4
#
_entry.id   6fc9bcc325921bcc82c5910e96d648e4
#
_cell.length_a   1.000
_cell.length_b   1.000
_cell.length_c   1.000
_cell.angle_alpha   90.00
_cell.angle_beta   90.00
_cell.angle_gamma   90.00
#
_symmetry.space_group_name_H-M   'P 1'
#
loop_
_entity.id
_entity.type
_entity.pdbx_description
1 polymer ?
#
loop_
_entity_poly.entity_id
_entity_poly.type
_entity_poly.pdbx_seq_one_letter_code
_entity_poly.pdbx_strand_id
1 'polypeptide(L)'
;MSNLGAAFLLPIALAAISLTASGAGAQTATIYEATIGEPEQKTPEVSTKQMREILANRSAIVLDTRPPAEFANGHIPGAQNLKVASTEAIAAVDRLVSGDKSKALVLYCNGPFCQASRRMSDQLVAAGFTNVRRYQLGMPIWRALGGPTEIALEGVDRIYRNDRTAVFLDARSPAEFSTGSLAGSHNLPSDKAAKVQGSPMPVEDFNTRVVVFGSDAAQARALAEALSKRPWHNVAYFAGAYEELSARLKAN
;
A
#
# COMPACT_ATOMS: atom_id res chain seq x y z
N MET A 1 83.96 -50.75 20.43
CA MET A 1 83.15 -50.29 21.52
C MET A 1 82.09 -49.34 20.92
N SER A 2 80.93 -49.87 20.70
CA SER A 2 79.92 -49.28 19.83
C SER A 2 78.84 -48.64 20.67
N ASN A 3 78.56 -47.38 20.50
CA ASN A 3 77.40 -46.72 21.09
C ASN A 3 76.30 -46.53 20.06
N LEU A 4 75.22 -47.25 20.23
CA LEU A 4 73.97 -47.05 19.52
C LEU A 4 73.26 -45.83 20.13
N GLY A 5 73.00 -44.82 19.32
CA GLY A 5 72.09 -43.71 19.62
C GLY A 5 70.66 -44.05 19.18
N ALA A 6 69.76 -44.09 20.11
CA ALA A 6 68.34 -44.27 19.87
C ALA A 6 67.69 -42.96 19.44
N ALA A 7 67.12 -42.96 18.24
CA ALA A 7 66.33 -41.81 17.73
C ALA A 7 64.88 -41.94 18.19
N PHE A 8 64.43 -40.95 18.98
CA PHE A 8 63.01 -40.77 19.36
C PHE A 8 62.24 -40.05 18.24
N LEU A 9 61.34 -40.77 17.63
CA LEU A 9 60.37 -40.15 16.68
C LEU A 9 59.14 -39.67 17.46
N LEU A 10 58.93 -38.36 17.54
CA LEU A 10 57.66 -37.77 18.01
C LEU A 10 56.65 -37.85 16.89
N PRO A 11 55.40 -38.27 17.16
CA PRO A 11 54.33 -38.19 16.19
C PRO A 11 53.76 -36.75 16.17
N ILE A 12 53.78 -36.10 15.00
CA ILE A 12 53.10 -34.86 14.74
C ILE A 12 51.62 -35.17 14.49
N ALA A 13 50.79 -34.83 15.46
CA ALA A 13 49.34 -34.89 15.32
C ALA A 13 48.86 -33.71 14.46
N LEU A 14 48.45 -33.97 13.21
CA LEU A 14 47.73 -33.00 12.39
C LEU A 14 46.32 -32.89 12.93
N ALA A 15 46.01 -31.76 13.58
CA ALA A 15 44.64 -31.39 13.92
C ALA A 15 43.97 -30.84 12.64
N ALA A 16 43.06 -31.62 12.05
CA ALA A 16 42.21 -31.15 10.97
C ALA A 16 41.14 -30.18 11.55
N ILE A 17 41.31 -28.88 11.30
CA ILE A 17 40.30 -27.87 11.59
C ILE A 17 39.26 -27.98 10.49
N SER A 18 38.13 -28.60 10.82
CA SER A 18 36.93 -28.62 9.97
C SER A 18 36.25 -27.25 10.06
N LEU A 19 36.50 -26.37 9.06
CA LEU A 19 35.69 -25.17 8.86
C LEU A 19 34.30 -25.61 8.38
N THR A 20 33.34 -25.70 9.29
CA THR A 20 31.92 -25.74 8.91
C THR A 20 31.51 -24.35 8.48
N ALA A 21 31.57 -24.09 7.18
CA ALA A 21 30.92 -22.93 6.60
C ALA A 21 29.40 -23.07 6.80
N SER A 22 28.86 -22.47 7.85
CA SER A 22 27.42 -22.25 7.97
C SER A 22 27.03 -21.28 6.86
N GLY A 23 26.69 -21.80 5.69
CA GLY A 23 26.04 -21.06 4.63
C GLY A 23 24.67 -20.61 5.12
N ALA A 24 24.59 -19.45 5.79
CA ALA A 24 23.34 -18.72 5.87
C ALA A 24 22.97 -18.35 4.44
N GLY A 25 22.13 -19.15 3.81
CA GLY A 25 21.56 -18.82 2.50
C GLY A 25 20.87 -17.47 2.66
N ALA A 26 21.42 -16.44 2.01
CA ALA A 26 20.76 -15.16 1.90
C ALA A 26 19.43 -15.43 1.18
N GLN A 27 18.34 -15.48 1.92
CA GLN A 27 17.01 -15.51 1.33
C GLN A 27 16.87 -14.23 0.51
N THR A 28 16.78 -14.37 -0.81
CA THR A 28 16.46 -13.26 -1.68
C THR A 28 15.14 -12.67 -1.24
N ALA A 29 15.16 -11.41 -0.79
CA ALA A 29 13.95 -10.70 -0.37
C ALA A 29 12.93 -10.74 -1.51
N THR A 30 11.71 -11.08 -1.20
CA THR A 30 10.62 -11.04 -2.19
C THR A 30 10.33 -9.58 -2.54
N ILE A 31 9.68 -9.34 -3.69
CA ILE A 31 9.25 -7.98 -4.07
C ILE A 31 8.37 -7.30 -3.00
N TYR A 32 7.67 -8.08 -2.19
CA TYR A 32 6.88 -7.58 -1.07
C TYR A 32 7.73 -7.08 0.10
N GLU A 33 8.96 -7.57 0.22
CA GLU A 33 9.91 -7.24 1.28
C GLU A 33 10.94 -6.21 0.81
N ALA A 34 10.93 -5.87 -0.47
CA ALA A 34 11.86 -4.92 -1.06
C ALA A 34 11.65 -3.50 -0.53
N THR A 35 12.76 -2.79 -0.35
CA THR A 35 12.87 -1.35 -0.15
C THR A 35 13.90 -0.82 -1.14
N ILE A 36 13.94 0.49 -1.35
CA ILE A 36 14.81 1.07 -2.40
C ILE A 36 16.19 1.42 -1.87
N GLY A 37 16.27 1.92 -0.62
CA GLY A 37 17.52 2.38 -0.02
C GLY A 37 18.08 3.61 -0.75
N GLU A 38 17.69 4.80 -0.31
CA GLU A 38 18.24 6.06 -0.87
C GLU A 38 19.55 6.45 -0.17
N PRO A 39 20.48 7.08 -0.90
CA PRO A 39 21.66 7.72 -0.28
C PRO A 39 21.21 8.77 0.76
N GLU A 40 21.94 8.86 1.87
CA GLU A 40 21.68 9.83 2.96
C GLU A 40 20.26 9.80 3.55
N GLN A 41 19.66 8.61 3.56
CA GLN A 41 18.30 8.41 4.08
C GLN A 41 18.25 8.69 5.58
N LYS A 42 17.37 9.63 5.99
CA LYS A 42 17.19 10.01 7.40
C LYS A 42 16.09 9.22 8.10
N THR A 43 15.17 8.65 7.34
CA THR A 43 14.02 7.91 7.88
C THR A 43 14.01 6.48 7.35
N PRO A 44 13.77 5.46 8.21
CA PRO A 44 13.65 4.08 7.76
C PRO A 44 12.55 3.90 6.72
N GLU A 45 12.75 3.01 5.78
CA GLU A 45 11.72 2.60 4.84
C GLU A 45 10.90 1.43 5.39
N VAL A 46 9.66 1.34 4.91
CA VAL A 46 8.82 0.16 5.08
C VAL A 46 8.57 -0.49 3.73
N SER A 47 8.64 -1.81 3.69
CA SER A 47 8.30 -2.61 2.52
C SER A 47 6.78 -2.69 2.33
N THR A 48 6.31 -3.21 1.18
CA THR A 48 4.87 -3.44 0.96
C THR A 48 4.28 -4.43 1.95
N LYS A 49 5.04 -5.45 2.36
CA LYS A 49 4.64 -6.40 3.41
C LYS A 49 4.40 -5.69 4.73
N GLN A 50 5.38 -4.91 5.18
CA GLN A 50 5.27 -4.12 6.41
C GLN A 50 4.12 -3.11 6.35
N MET A 51 3.91 -2.46 5.19
CA MET A 51 2.79 -1.53 5.02
C MET A 51 1.45 -2.25 5.20
N ARG A 52 1.27 -3.45 4.65
CA ARG A 52 0.06 -4.26 4.85
C ARG A 52 -0.14 -4.65 6.32
N GLU A 53 0.92 -5.03 7.02
CA GLU A 53 0.88 -5.33 8.46
C GLU A 53 0.50 -4.09 9.29
N ILE A 54 1.07 -2.92 8.95
CA ILE A 54 0.73 -1.64 9.58
C ILE A 54 -0.74 -1.30 9.44
N LEU A 55 -1.29 -1.47 8.24
CA LEU A 55 -2.71 -1.21 7.98
C LEU A 55 -3.62 -2.21 8.71
N ALA A 56 -3.28 -3.49 8.70
CA ALA A 56 -4.05 -4.54 9.37
C ALA A 56 -4.10 -4.34 10.89
N ASN A 57 -2.96 -3.98 11.49
CA ASN A 57 -2.82 -3.81 12.94
C ASN A 57 -3.09 -2.37 13.40
N ARG A 58 -3.30 -1.42 12.48
CA ARG A 58 -3.41 0.02 12.78
C ARG A 58 -2.27 0.53 13.64
N SER A 59 -1.06 0.02 13.40
CA SER A 59 0.12 0.27 14.23
C SER A 59 0.85 1.57 13.91
N ALA A 60 0.44 2.32 12.89
CA ALA A 60 0.92 3.65 12.57
C ALA A 60 -0.15 4.48 11.88
N ILE A 61 -0.03 5.79 11.96
CA ILE A 61 -0.81 6.72 11.14
C ILE A 61 -0.15 6.81 9.77
N VAL A 62 -0.92 6.54 8.71
CA VAL A 62 -0.45 6.59 7.33
C VAL A 62 -0.82 7.93 6.70
N LEU A 63 0.18 8.62 6.14
CA LEU A 63 0.04 9.96 5.62
C LEU A 63 0.37 9.99 4.12
N ASP A 64 -0.58 10.46 3.33
CA ASP A 64 -0.41 10.70 1.90
C ASP A 64 0.06 12.14 1.65
N THR A 65 1.23 12.30 1.07
CA THR A 65 1.82 13.61 0.79
C THR A 65 1.52 14.12 -0.62
N ARG A 66 0.66 13.42 -1.37
CA ARG A 66 0.22 13.83 -2.72
C ARG A 66 -0.80 14.96 -2.66
N PRO A 67 -1.00 15.67 -3.78
CA PRO A 67 -2.07 16.67 -3.89
C PRO A 67 -3.45 16.10 -3.54
N PRO A 68 -4.36 16.91 -2.95
CA PRO A 68 -5.71 16.47 -2.56
C PRO A 68 -6.50 15.80 -3.69
N ALA A 69 -6.36 16.29 -4.92
CA ALA A 69 -7.06 15.72 -6.07
C ALA A 69 -6.57 14.29 -6.40
N GLU A 70 -5.29 14.00 -6.22
CA GLU A 70 -4.74 12.66 -6.41
C GLU A 70 -5.16 11.72 -5.28
N PHE A 71 -5.15 12.21 -4.04
CA PHE A 71 -5.67 11.48 -2.89
C PHE A 71 -7.14 11.11 -3.10
N ALA A 72 -7.98 12.08 -3.49
CA ALA A 72 -9.40 11.85 -3.72
C ALA A 72 -9.66 10.80 -4.82
N ASN A 73 -8.82 10.74 -5.86
CA ASN A 73 -8.94 9.76 -6.94
C ASN A 73 -8.49 8.33 -6.58
N GLY A 74 -7.86 8.16 -5.41
CA GLY A 74 -7.47 6.86 -4.89
C GLY A 74 -6.22 6.95 -4.02
N HIS A 75 -6.32 6.42 -2.81
CA HIS A 75 -5.27 6.41 -1.79
C HIS A 75 -5.19 5.06 -1.09
N ILE A 76 -4.13 4.81 -0.34
CA ILE A 76 -4.00 3.61 0.49
C ILE A 76 -5.09 3.65 1.56
N PRO A 77 -5.87 2.58 1.76
CA PRO A 77 -7.01 2.56 2.67
C PRO A 77 -6.65 3.04 4.08
N GLY A 78 -7.47 3.96 4.60
CA GLY A 78 -7.26 4.54 5.93
C GLY A 78 -6.13 5.58 6.03
N ALA A 79 -5.45 5.91 4.93
CA ALA A 79 -4.48 7.00 4.92
C ALA A 79 -5.17 8.36 5.04
N GLN A 80 -4.46 9.33 5.61
CA GLN A 80 -4.89 10.72 5.70
C GLN A 80 -4.05 11.61 4.77
N ASN A 81 -4.69 12.56 4.10
CA ASN A 81 -3.98 13.47 3.20
C ASN A 81 -3.37 14.65 3.94
N LEU A 82 -2.09 14.88 3.74
CA LEU A 82 -1.42 16.11 4.18
C LEU A 82 -1.64 17.21 3.13
N LYS A 83 -2.74 17.95 3.30
CA LYS A 83 -3.26 18.94 2.34
C LYS A 83 -2.46 20.24 2.22
N VAL A 84 -1.41 20.45 3.03
CA VAL A 84 -0.92 21.79 3.34
C VAL A 84 0.56 21.99 3.02
N ALA A 85 0.93 23.24 2.80
CA ALA A 85 2.31 23.66 2.66
C ALA A 85 3.13 23.32 3.92
N SER A 86 4.45 23.13 3.76
CA SER A 86 5.32 22.46 4.73
C SER A 86 5.23 22.92 6.18
N THR A 87 5.10 24.22 6.45
CA THR A 87 5.05 24.76 7.82
C THR A 87 3.74 24.44 8.55
N GLU A 88 2.63 24.46 7.85
CA GLU A 88 1.31 24.11 8.38
C GLU A 88 1.16 22.60 8.54
N ALA A 89 1.84 21.81 7.70
CA ALA A 89 1.78 20.36 7.75
C ALA A 89 2.35 19.82 9.07
N ILE A 90 3.45 20.36 9.58
CA ILE A 90 4.03 19.96 10.86
C ILE A 90 3.02 20.18 12.00
N ALA A 91 2.40 21.37 12.04
CA ALA A 91 1.37 21.66 13.04
C ALA A 91 0.12 20.78 12.88
N ALA A 92 -0.24 20.42 11.66
CA ALA A 92 -1.36 19.50 11.40
C ALA A 92 -1.04 18.09 11.91
N VAL A 93 0.16 17.58 11.68
CA VAL A 93 0.61 16.29 12.19
C VAL A 93 0.72 16.32 13.72
N ASP A 94 1.23 17.40 14.31
CA ASP A 94 1.32 17.54 15.76
C ASP A 94 -0.08 17.47 16.43
N ARG A 95 -1.07 18.15 15.86
CA ARG A 95 -2.47 18.03 16.31
C ARG A 95 -3.02 16.60 16.12
N LEU A 96 -2.72 15.96 14.99
CA LEU A 96 -3.16 14.60 14.67
C LEU A 96 -2.66 13.58 15.69
N VAL A 97 -1.44 13.75 16.17
CA VAL A 97 -0.85 12.88 17.20
C VAL A 97 -1.15 13.38 18.63
N SER A 98 -1.89 14.47 18.80
CA SER A 98 -2.18 15.11 20.10
C SER A 98 -0.92 15.51 20.87
N GLY A 99 0.11 15.99 20.15
CA GLY A 99 1.41 16.39 20.70
C GLY A 99 2.38 15.23 21.01
N ASP A 100 1.94 13.98 20.90
CA ASP A 100 2.79 12.80 21.12
C ASP A 100 3.66 12.50 19.89
N LYS A 101 4.84 13.10 19.83
CA LYS A 101 5.79 12.96 18.73
C LYS A 101 6.46 11.58 18.64
N SER A 102 6.18 10.67 19.59
CA SER A 102 6.64 9.28 19.55
C SER A 102 5.70 8.36 18.76
N LYS A 103 4.50 8.81 18.42
CA LYS A 103 3.55 8.03 17.63
C LYS A 103 4.11 7.66 16.27
N ALA A 104 3.87 6.41 15.88
CA ALA A 104 4.36 5.88 14.63
C ALA A 104 3.65 6.52 13.44
N LEU A 105 4.44 7.07 12.52
CA LEU A 105 4.00 7.68 11.27
C LEU A 105 4.62 6.94 10.08
N VAL A 106 3.84 6.74 9.02
CA VAL A 106 4.37 6.27 7.73
C VAL A 106 3.89 7.21 6.64
N LEU A 107 4.83 7.83 5.93
CA LEU A 107 4.53 8.73 4.83
C LEU A 107 4.74 8.04 3.49
N TYR A 108 3.90 8.35 2.51
CA TYR A 108 4.07 7.87 1.13
C TYR A 108 3.70 8.94 0.10
N CYS A 109 4.05 8.67 -1.16
CA CYS A 109 3.81 9.52 -2.31
C CYS A 109 3.59 8.69 -3.59
N ASN A 110 3.85 9.28 -4.76
CA ASN A 110 3.75 8.66 -6.08
C ASN A 110 4.96 7.77 -6.47
N GLY A 111 5.64 7.18 -5.49
CA GLY A 111 6.70 6.21 -5.74
C GLY A 111 8.12 6.75 -5.60
N PRO A 112 9.11 6.01 -6.12
CA PRO A 112 10.53 6.17 -5.78
C PRO A 112 11.11 7.56 -6.03
N PHE A 113 10.67 8.19 -7.10
CA PHE A 113 11.21 9.50 -7.52
C PHE A 113 10.49 10.70 -6.90
N CYS A 114 9.44 10.46 -6.11
CA CYS A 114 8.67 11.51 -5.46
C CYS A 114 9.36 12.01 -4.21
N GLN A 115 9.82 13.26 -4.23
CA GLN A 115 10.53 13.88 -3.12
C GLN A 115 9.60 14.44 -2.03
N ALA A 116 8.27 14.46 -2.22
CA ALA A 116 7.37 15.07 -1.25
C ALA A 116 7.37 14.32 0.09
N SER A 117 7.26 12.98 0.07
CA SER A 117 7.33 12.17 1.30
C SER A 117 8.70 12.26 1.98
N ARG A 118 9.80 12.31 1.20
CA ARG A 118 11.15 12.47 1.75
C ARG A 118 11.28 13.79 2.50
N ARG A 119 11.00 14.91 1.82
CA ARG A 119 11.08 16.26 2.44
C ARG A 119 10.20 16.37 3.67
N MET A 120 8.97 15.87 3.62
CA MET A 120 8.06 15.92 4.75
C MET A 120 8.55 15.08 5.92
N SER A 121 9.05 13.87 5.66
CA SER A 121 9.64 13.02 6.71
C SER A 121 10.84 13.68 7.38
N ASP A 122 11.75 14.28 6.60
CA ASP A 122 12.91 14.97 7.11
C ASP A 122 12.52 16.19 7.99
N GLN A 123 11.48 16.93 7.58
CA GLN A 123 10.93 18.06 8.35
C GLN A 123 10.29 17.60 9.67
N LEU A 124 9.56 16.50 9.66
CA LEU A 124 8.98 15.93 10.89
C LEU A 124 10.08 15.48 11.86
N VAL A 125 11.12 14.79 11.37
CA VAL A 125 12.27 14.42 12.20
C VAL A 125 12.95 15.67 12.79
N ALA A 126 13.18 16.70 11.98
CA ALA A 126 13.75 17.98 12.45
C ALA A 126 12.85 18.68 13.46
N ALA A 127 11.53 18.48 13.39
CA ALA A 127 10.55 18.99 14.37
C ALA A 127 10.43 18.13 15.65
N GLY A 128 11.26 17.08 15.78
CA GLY A 128 11.32 16.22 16.96
C GLY A 128 10.40 14.99 16.96
N PHE A 129 9.81 14.64 15.83
CA PHE A 129 9.10 13.36 15.72
C PHE A 129 10.11 12.21 15.66
N THR A 130 9.97 11.22 16.52
CA THR A 130 10.98 10.18 16.72
C THR A 130 10.67 8.86 16.04
N ASN A 131 9.45 8.67 15.53
CA ASN A 131 9.02 7.41 14.91
C ASN A 131 8.39 7.67 13.52
N VAL A 132 9.20 8.19 12.62
CA VAL A 132 8.82 8.51 11.24
C VAL A 132 9.44 7.51 10.28
N ARG A 133 8.63 6.89 9.43
CA ARG A 133 9.04 5.94 8.39
C ARG A 133 8.45 6.32 7.04
N ARG A 134 8.97 5.76 5.96
CA ARG A 134 8.50 6.02 4.60
C ARG A 134 8.15 4.73 3.87
N TYR A 135 7.01 4.73 3.20
CA TYR A 135 6.70 3.76 2.16
C TYR A 135 7.08 4.38 0.81
N GLN A 136 8.36 4.23 0.44
CA GLN A 136 8.93 4.89 -0.73
C GLN A 136 8.44 4.32 -2.05
N LEU A 137 8.09 3.04 -2.09
CA LEU A 137 7.51 2.39 -3.27
C LEU A 137 6.19 3.06 -3.71
N GLY A 138 5.43 3.62 -2.78
CA GLY A 138 4.27 4.48 -3.03
C GLY A 138 3.12 3.82 -3.77
N MET A 139 2.22 4.67 -4.30
CA MET A 139 0.99 4.21 -4.94
C MET A 139 1.18 3.27 -6.14
N PRO A 140 2.14 3.47 -7.05
CA PRO A 140 2.29 2.59 -8.22
C PRO A 140 2.58 1.15 -7.82
N ILE A 141 3.52 0.94 -6.90
CA ILE A 141 3.89 -0.42 -6.46
C ILE A 141 2.81 -1.02 -5.55
N TRP A 142 2.15 -0.19 -4.72
CA TRP A 142 1.00 -0.64 -3.95
C TRP A 142 -0.06 -1.30 -4.84
N ARG A 143 -0.44 -0.61 -5.94
CA ARG A 143 -1.41 -1.13 -6.93
C ARG A 143 -0.88 -2.35 -7.67
N ALA A 144 0.35 -2.28 -8.17
CA ALA A 144 0.97 -3.37 -8.93
C ALA A 144 1.06 -4.67 -8.11
N LEU A 145 1.21 -4.57 -6.79
CA LEU A 145 1.23 -5.71 -5.88
C LEU A 145 -0.17 -6.07 -5.32
N GLY A 146 -1.24 -5.63 -5.98
CA GLY A 146 -2.61 -5.99 -5.64
C GLY A 146 -3.14 -5.31 -4.38
N GLY A 147 -2.67 -4.10 -4.08
CA GLY A 147 -3.24 -3.24 -3.04
C GLY A 147 -4.45 -2.49 -3.58
N PRO A 148 -5.66 -2.72 -3.05
CA PRO A 148 -6.82 -1.92 -3.43
C PRO A 148 -6.63 -0.48 -2.97
N THR A 149 -7.32 0.47 -3.63
CA THR A 149 -7.31 1.87 -3.22
C THR A 149 -8.68 2.29 -2.71
N GLU A 150 -8.70 3.15 -1.73
CA GLU A 150 -9.91 3.85 -1.29
C GLU A 150 -10.08 5.13 -2.09
N ILE A 151 -11.28 5.41 -2.58
CA ILE A 151 -11.60 6.60 -3.37
C ILE A 151 -12.58 7.48 -2.60
N ALA A 152 -12.31 8.78 -2.54
CA ALA A 152 -13.21 9.73 -1.90
C ALA A 152 -14.43 10.03 -2.80
N LEU A 153 -15.51 10.53 -2.18
CA LEU A 153 -16.75 10.87 -2.88
C LEU A 153 -16.52 11.84 -4.05
N GLU A 154 -15.67 12.86 -3.86
CA GLU A 154 -15.30 13.82 -4.91
C GLU A 154 -14.54 13.15 -6.06
N GLY A 155 -13.75 12.12 -5.74
CA GLY A 155 -13.05 11.31 -6.73
C GLY A 155 -14.01 10.49 -7.57
N VAL A 156 -14.98 9.82 -6.93
CA VAL A 156 -16.03 9.07 -7.64
C VAL A 156 -16.84 10.00 -8.54
N ASP A 157 -17.32 11.13 -8.03
CA ASP A 157 -18.11 12.12 -8.79
C ASP A 157 -17.33 12.60 -10.03
N ARG A 158 -16.04 12.92 -9.87
CA ARG A 158 -15.19 13.35 -10.99
C ARG A 158 -15.03 12.26 -12.04
N ILE A 159 -14.78 11.03 -11.63
CA ILE A 159 -14.57 9.89 -12.53
C ILE A 159 -15.89 9.58 -13.25
N TYR A 160 -16.99 9.50 -12.54
CA TYR A 160 -18.29 9.16 -13.09
C TYR A 160 -18.72 10.14 -14.20
N ARG A 161 -18.41 11.44 -14.03
CA ARG A 161 -18.79 12.47 -15.02
C ARG A 161 -17.82 12.58 -16.19
N ASN A 162 -16.53 12.30 -15.98
CA ASN A 162 -15.51 12.68 -16.96
C ASN A 162 -14.74 11.50 -17.58
N ASP A 163 -14.77 10.30 -16.96
CA ASP A 163 -14.06 9.13 -17.46
C ASP A 163 -15.04 8.11 -18.05
N ARG A 164 -15.22 8.20 -19.37
CA ARG A 164 -16.13 7.30 -20.10
C ARG A 164 -15.64 5.87 -20.20
N THR A 165 -14.39 5.60 -19.86
CA THR A 165 -13.79 4.27 -19.88
C THR A 165 -13.87 3.57 -18.53
N ALA A 166 -14.16 4.30 -17.45
CA ALA A 166 -14.25 3.75 -16.12
C ALA A 166 -15.40 2.74 -15.99
N VAL A 167 -15.11 1.62 -15.34
CA VAL A 167 -16.09 0.57 -15.02
C VAL A 167 -16.57 0.75 -13.58
N PHE A 168 -17.88 0.88 -13.40
CA PHE A 168 -18.50 0.99 -12.08
C PHE A 168 -19.15 -0.34 -11.68
N LEU A 169 -18.78 -0.86 -10.52
CA LEU A 169 -19.27 -2.16 -10.01
C LEU A 169 -20.04 -1.97 -8.71
N ASP A 170 -21.28 -2.43 -8.73
CA ASP A 170 -22.15 -2.49 -7.56
C ASP A 170 -21.96 -3.86 -6.87
N ALA A 171 -21.36 -3.82 -5.68
CA ALA A 171 -21.09 -5.02 -4.88
C ALA A 171 -22.31 -5.53 -4.12
N ARG A 172 -23.44 -4.81 -4.14
CA ARG A 172 -24.68 -5.20 -3.46
C ARG A 172 -25.28 -6.45 -4.06
N SER A 173 -26.25 -7.03 -3.36
CA SER A 173 -26.98 -8.18 -3.86
C SER A 173 -27.71 -7.87 -5.18
N PRO A 174 -28.01 -8.87 -6.02
CA PRO A 174 -28.80 -8.66 -7.24
C PRO A 174 -30.19 -8.06 -6.95
N ALA A 175 -30.78 -8.38 -5.80
CA ALA A 175 -32.07 -7.82 -5.40
C ALA A 175 -31.97 -6.30 -5.14
N GLU A 176 -30.96 -5.84 -4.40
CA GLU A 176 -30.71 -4.41 -4.16
C GLU A 176 -30.36 -3.68 -5.46
N PHE A 177 -29.53 -4.28 -6.31
CA PHE A 177 -29.18 -3.72 -7.63
C PHE A 177 -30.44 -3.50 -8.48
N SER A 178 -31.39 -4.45 -8.47
CA SER A 178 -32.63 -4.38 -9.26
C SER A 178 -33.58 -3.28 -8.78
N THR A 179 -33.49 -2.86 -7.51
CA THR A 179 -34.28 -1.72 -6.98
C THR A 179 -33.73 -0.38 -7.43
N GLY A 180 -32.51 -0.34 -7.94
CA GLY A 180 -31.82 0.83 -8.48
C GLY A 180 -30.34 0.84 -8.18
N SER A 181 -29.55 1.33 -9.14
CA SER A 181 -28.11 1.48 -9.05
C SER A 181 -27.66 2.74 -9.81
N LEU A 182 -26.34 2.97 -9.89
CA LEU A 182 -25.80 4.03 -10.72
C LEU A 182 -26.00 3.69 -12.21
N ALA A 183 -26.37 4.68 -13.01
CA ALA A 183 -26.50 4.47 -14.45
C ALA A 183 -25.17 3.98 -15.05
N GLY A 184 -25.23 2.92 -15.85
CA GLY A 184 -24.05 2.31 -16.47
C GLY A 184 -23.20 1.44 -15.52
N SER A 185 -23.59 1.25 -14.26
CA SER A 185 -22.91 0.29 -13.39
C SER A 185 -23.34 -1.16 -13.65
N HIS A 186 -22.49 -2.08 -13.24
CA HIS A 186 -22.73 -3.51 -13.34
C HIS A 186 -22.77 -4.16 -11.96
N ASN A 187 -23.67 -5.12 -11.76
CA ASN A 187 -23.74 -5.85 -10.50
C ASN A 187 -22.68 -6.96 -10.44
N LEU A 188 -21.84 -6.92 -9.44
CA LEU A 188 -20.84 -7.95 -9.16
C LEU A 188 -20.66 -8.14 -7.65
N PRO A 189 -21.47 -8.99 -7.00
CA PRO A 189 -21.25 -9.35 -5.60
C PRO A 189 -19.88 -9.99 -5.37
N SER A 190 -19.29 -9.79 -4.20
CA SER A 190 -17.91 -10.19 -3.90
C SER A 190 -17.66 -11.70 -4.02
N ASP A 191 -18.67 -12.54 -3.77
CA ASP A 191 -18.61 -14.00 -3.93
C ASP A 191 -18.45 -14.43 -5.41
N LYS A 192 -18.77 -13.56 -6.35
CA LYS A 192 -18.62 -13.80 -7.80
C LYS A 192 -17.26 -13.32 -8.35
N ALA A 193 -16.52 -12.50 -7.59
CA ALA A 193 -15.26 -11.89 -8.04
C ALA A 193 -14.24 -12.91 -8.57
N ALA A 194 -14.10 -14.06 -7.91
CA ALA A 194 -13.14 -15.10 -8.30
C ALA A 194 -13.43 -15.74 -9.68
N LYS A 195 -14.68 -15.69 -10.13
CA LYS A 195 -15.14 -16.32 -11.37
C LYS A 195 -15.33 -15.34 -12.52
N VAL A 196 -15.20 -14.03 -12.26
CA VAL A 196 -15.42 -13.03 -13.30
C VAL A 196 -14.33 -13.11 -14.36
N GLN A 197 -14.75 -13.24 -15.62
CA GLN A 197 -13.89 -13.22 -16.81
C GLN A 197 -14.65 -12.46 -17.92
N GLY A 198 -13.96 -11.51 -18.56
CA GLY A 198 -14.61 -10.66 -19.55
C GLY A 198 -15.60 -9.67 -18.93
N SER A 199 -16.60 -9.25 -19.73
CA SER A 199 -17.58 -8.25 -19.27
C SER A 199 -18.22 -8.61 -17.92
N PRO A 200 -18.35 -7.63 -17.00
CA PRO A 200 -18.09 -6.20 -17.18
C PRO A 200 -16.63 -5.78 -17.01
N MET A 201 -15.72 -6.69 -16.71
CA MET A 201 -14.33 -6.36 -16.44
C MET A 201 -13.57 -6.03 -17.73
N PRO A 202 -12.71 -4.98 -17.72
CA PRO A 202 -11.88 -4.64 -18.86
C PRO A 202 -10.83 -5.74 -19.08
N VAL A 203 -10.81 -6.32 -20.26
CA VAL A 203 -9.86 -7.41 -20.63
C VAL A 203 -8.80 -6.95 -21.62
N GLU A 204 -9.01 -5.81 -22.28
CA GLU A 204 -8.08 -5.24 -23.26
C GLU A 204 -7.09 -4.28 -22.59
N ASP A 205 -7.51 -3.59 -21.54
CA ASP A 205 -6.66 -2.69 -20.75
C ASP A 205 -6.85 -2.91 -19.24
N PHE A 206 -5.93 -3.64 -18.63
CA PHE A 206 -5.92 -3.91 -17.19
C PHE A 206 -5.65 -2.66 -16.32
N ASN A 207 -5.28 -1.53 -16.92
CA ASN A 207 -5.16 -0.23 -16.24
C ASN A 207 -6.45 0.59 -16.27
N THR A 208 -7.48 0.15 -17.01
CA THR A 208 -8.80 0.76 -16.97
C THR A 208 -9.25 0.90 -15.51
N ARG A 209 -9.78 2.07 -15.19
CA ARG A 209 -10.25 2.38 -13.85
C ARG A 209 -11.50 1.59 -13.50
N VAL A 210 -11.44 0.86 -12.39
CA VAL A 210 -12.58 0.12 -11.84
C VAL A 210 -12.94 0.75 -10.49
N VAL A 211 -14.17 1.24 -10.36
CA VAL A 211 -14.70 1.85 -9.14
C VAL A 211 -15.77 0.92 -8.56
N VAL A 212 -15.54 0.46 -7.34
CA VAL A 212 -16.44 -0.43 -6.61
C VAL A 212 -17.18 0.37 -5.54
N PHE A 213 -18.47 0.14 -5.42
CA PHE A 213 -19.29 0.67 -4.34
C PHE A 213 -20.25 -0.42 -3.81
N GLY A 214 -20.81 -0.21 -2.63
CA GLY A 214 -21.69 -1.19 -1.97
C GLY A 214 -22.64 -0.53 -0.97
N SER A 215 -23.32 -1.35 -0.17
CA SER A 215 -24.14 -0.86 0.94
C SER A 215 -23.28 -0.21 2.03
N ASP A 216 -22.02 -0.64 2.14
CA ASP A 216 -21.04 -0.12 3.10
C ASP A 216 -19.60 -0.33 2.61
N ALA A 217 -18.66 0.24 3.37
CA ALA A 217 -17.23 0.13 3.09
C ALA A 217 -16.71 -1.31 3.07
N ALA A 218 -17.22 -2.17 3.93
CA ALA A 218 -16.73 -3.56 4.05
C ALA A 218 -17.08 -4.37 2.81
N GLN A 219 -18.31 -4.22 2.32
CA GLN A 219 -18.80 -4.89 1.13
C GLN A 219 -18.04 -4.42 -0.13
N ALA A 220 -17.91 -3.11 -0.33
CA ALA A 220 -17.18 -2.54 -1.45
C ALA A 220 -15.70 -2.94 -1.42
N ARG A 221 -15.07 -2.88 -0.25
CA ARG A 221 -13.68 -3.26 -0.05
C ARG A 221 -13.44 -4.74 -0.33
N ALA A 222 -14.32 -5.65 0.11
CA ALA A 222 -14.17 -7.08 -0.12
C ALA A 222 -14.10 -7.43 -1.62
N LEU A 223 -14.96 -6.80 -2.44
CA LEU A 223 -14.90 -6.96 -3.89
C LEU A 223 -13.62 -6.36 -4.48
N ALA A 224 -13.24 -5.15 -4.07
CA ALA A 224 -12.03 -4.50 -4.56
C ALA A 224 -10.77 -5.30 -4.24
N GLU A 225 -10.64 -5.85 -3.02
CA GLU A 225 -9.53 -6.72 -2.63
C GLU A 225 -9.46 -8.00 -3.45
N ALA A 226 -10.60 -8.61 -3.76
CA ALA A 226 -10.65 -9.80 -4.60
C ALA A 226 -10.21 -9.51 -6.04
N LEU A 227 -10.63 -8.37 -6.60
CA LEU A 227 -10.26 -7.95 -7.96
C LEU A 227 -8.81 -7.49 -8.05
N SER A 228 -8.28 -6.77 -7.06
CA SER A 228 -6.90 -6.28 -7.04
C SER A 228 -5.84 -7.39 -6.99
N LYS A 229 -6.21 -8.59 -6.59
CA LYS A 229 -5.34 -9.79 -6.66
C LYS A 229 -5.24 -10.39 -8.07
N ARG A 230 -5.98 -9.85 -9.02
CA ARG A 230 -6.04 -10.25 -10.43
C ARG A 230 -5.31 -9.21 -11.29
N PRO A 231 -5.25 -9.34 -12.62
CA PRO A 231 -4.50 -8.42 -13.47
C PRO A 231 -4.91 -6.94 -13.40
N TRP A 232 -6.08 -6.63 -12.83
CA TRP A 232 -6.57 -5.25 -12.78
C TRP A 232 -5.84 -4.44 -11.69
N HIS A 233 -5.01 -3.49 -12.12
CA HIS A 233 -4.15 -2.71 -11.25
C HIS A 233 -4.75 -1.39 -10.77
N ASN A 234 -5.91 -0.99 -11.32
CA ASN A 234 -6.53 0.30 -11.03
C ASN A 234 -7.93 0.14 -10.42
N VAL A 235 -8.01 -0.70 -9.40
CA VAL A 235 -9.25 -0.95 -8.65
C VAL A 235 -9.29 -0.03 -7.44
N ALA A 236 -10.39 0.72 -7.32
CA ALA A 236 -10.69 1.55 -6.16
C ALA A 236 -12.07 1.23 -5.60
N TYR A 237 -12.28 1.39 -4.30
CA TYR A 237 -13.59 1.26 -3.68
C TYR A 237 -13.97 2.54 -2.95
N PHE A 238 -15.26 2.86 -3.00
CA PHE A 238 -15.85 3.92 -2.21
C PHE A 238 -16.20 3.38 -0.81
N ALA A 239 -15.71 4.05 0.23
CA ALA A 239 -15.89 3.59 1.61
C ALA A 239 -17.21 4.06 2.27
N GLY A 240 -17.99 4.90 1.58
CA GLY A 240 -19.34 5.31 2.02
C GLY A 240 -20.43 4.33 1.56
N ALA A 241 -21.66 4.63 1.94
CA ALA A 241 -22.83 3.87 1.51
C ALA A 241 -23.29 4.25 0.08
N TYR A 242 -23.96 3.33 -0.60
CA TYR A 242 -24.57 3.58 -1.91
C TYR A 242 -25.52 4.80 -1.89
N GLU A 243 -26.27 4.99 -0.83
CA GLU A 243 -27.23 6.09 -0.68
C GLU A 243 -26.53 7.45 -0.74
N GLU A 244 -25.39 7.59 -0.06
CA GLU A 244 -24.56 8.80 -0.09
C GLU A 244 -24.06 9.08 -1.51
N LEU A 245 -23.51 8.05 -2.15
CA LEU A 245 -23.02 8.14 -3.52
C LEU A 245 -24.13 8.49 -4.51
N SER A 246 -25.28 7.82 -4.42
CA SER A 246 -26.44 8.06 -5.26
C SER A 246 -27.00 9.47 -5.09
N ALA A 247 -27.09 9.97 -3.85
CA ALA A 247 -27.53 11.33 -3.56
C ALA A 247 -26.60 12.37 -4.21
N ARG A 248 -25.28 12.19 -4.07
CA ARG A 248 -24.27 13.09 -4.67
C ARG A 248 -24.35 13.14 -6.18
N LEU A 249 -24.50 12.00 -6.84
CA LEU A 249 -24.47 11.93 -8.31
C LEU A 249 -25.78 12.40 -8.95
N LYS A 250 -26.90 12.36 -8.21
CA LYS A 250 -28.21 12.88 -8.68
C LYS A 250 -28.37 14.39 -8.46
N ALA A 251 -27.64 14.97 -7.50
CA ALA A 251 -27.79 16.38 -7.11
C ALA A 251 -27.20 17.39 -8.11
N ASN A 252 -26.54 16.92 -9.16
CA ASN A 252 -25.89 17.69 -10.22
C ASN A 252 -26.28 17.12 -11.60
#